data_703d73b9ce752c68a84c2deaccc736df
#
_entry.id   703d73b9ce752c68a84c2deaccc736df
#
_cell.length_a   1.000
_cell.length_b   1.000
_cell.length_c   1.000
_cell.angle_alpha   90.00
_cell.angle_beta   90.00
_cell.angle_gamma   90.00
#
_symmetry.space_group_name_H-M   'P 1'
#
loop_
_entity.id
_entity.type
_entity.pdbx_description
1 polymer ?
#
loop_
_entity_poly.entity_id
_entity_poly.type
_entity_poly.pdbx_seq_one_letter_code
_entity_poly.pdbx_strand_id
1 'polypeptide(L)'
;MAKKDELNFETDNKMASSEKLKALQAAMEKIEKNFGKGSIMKMGDDSVEQVEVIPTGSIALNVALGVGGYPRGRIIEIYGPESSGKTTLAIHAIAEAQKAGGIAAFIDAEHAFDRFYASKLGVNIDDLYISQPDNGEQALEIAEQLIRSSAIDIIVIDSVAALTPKAEIEGDMGDNKVGLQARLMSQALRKLTAAVSKTRTTCIFINQLREK
;
A
#
# COMPACT_ATOMS: atom_id res chain seq x y z
N MET A 1 -46.46 -23.88 -34.32
CA MET A 1 -46.17 -22.42 -34.19
C MET A 1 -45.19 -22.14 -33.07
N ALA A 2 -45.34 -22.64 -31.84
CA ALA A 2 -44.48 -22.32 -30.69
C ALA A 2 -42.96 -22.59 -30.85
N LYS A 3 -42.52 -23.68 -31.50
CA LYS A 3 -41.10 -24.01 -31.71
C LYS A 3 -40.35 -23.04 -32.63
N LYS A 4 -41.02 -22.32 -33.49
CA LYS A 4 -40.40 -21.38 -34.44
C LYS A 4 -40.17 -20.01 -33.79
N ASP A 5 -41.00 -19.67 -32.82
CA ASP A 5 -40.89 -18.40 -32.06
C ASP A 5 -39.81 -18.49 -31.00
N GLU A 6 -39.58 -19.64 -30.34
CA GLU A 6 -38.48 -19.86 -29.41
C GLU A 6 -37.10 -19.82 -30.11
N LEU A 7 -37.00 -20.39 -31.33
CA LEU A 7 -35.74 -20.35 -32.10
C LEU A 7 -35.38 -18.93 -32.55
N ASN A 8 -36.35 -18.11 -32.89
CA ASN A 8 -36.12 -16.70 -33.25
C ASN A 8 -35.70 -15.87 -32.03
N PHE A 9 -36.27 -16.11 -30.85
CA PHE A 9 -35.91 -15.41 -29.65
C PHE A 9 -34.51 -15.72 -29.17
N GLU A 10 -34.05 -16.98 -29.31
CA GLU A 10 -32.67 -17.38 -28.97
C GLU A 10 -31.64 -16.83 -29.98
N THR A 11 -31.99 -16.73 -31.25
CA THR A 11 -31.11 -16.16 -32.29
C THR A 11 -30.99 -14.66 -32.15
N ASP A 12 -32.07 -13.95 -31.88
CA ASP A 12 -32.03 -12.49 -31.64
C ASP A 12 -31.26 -12.14 -30.38
N ASN A 13 -31.37 -12.93 -29.33
CA ASN A 13 -30.63 -12.71 -28.08
C ASN A 13 -29.12 -13.01 -28.25
N LYS A 14 -28.74 -14.00 -29.07
CA LYS A 14 -27.34 -14.28 -29.44
C LYS A 14 -26.75 -13.20 -30.35
N MET A 15 -27.50 -12.66 -31.29
CA MET A 15 -27.06 -11.54 -32.14
C MET A 15 -26.85 -10.25 -31.32
N ALA A 16 -27.81 -9.90 -30.47
CA ALA A 16 -27.69 -8.75 -29.57
C ALA A 16 -26.51 -8.87 -28.60
N SER A 17 -26.21 -10.09 -28.13
CA SER A 17 -25.03 -10.38 -27.31
C SER A 17 -23.72 -10.22 -28.10
N SER A 18 -23.69 -10.63 -29.36
CA SER A 18 -22.52 -10.49 -30.24
C SER A 18 -22.22 -9.02 -30.57
N GLU A 19 -23.23 -8.20 -30.82
CA GLU A 19 -23.06 -6.78 -31.09
C GLU A 19 -22.58 -6.02 -29.85
N LYS A 20 -23.10 -6.36 -28.65
CA LYS A 20 -22.61 -5.80 -27.39
C LYS A 20 -21.16 -6.13 -27.12
N LEU A 21 -20.73 -7.35 -27.41
CA LEU A 21 -19.32 -7.76 -27.27
C LEU A 21 -18.39 -7.01 -28.23
N LYS A 22 -18.81 -6.81 -29.49
CA LYS A 22 -18.04 -6.02 -30.47
C LYS A 22 -17.92 -4.56 -30.04
N ALA A 23 -19.03 -3.96 -29.58
CA ALA A 23 -19.01 -2.60 -29.05
C ALA A 23 -18.10 -2.45 -27.82
N LEU A 24 -18.12 -3.44 -26.91
CA LEU A 24 -17.24 -3.46 -25.74
C LEU A 24 -15.77 -3.57 -26.17
N GLN A 25 -15.45 -4.44 -27.12
CA GLN A 25 -14.09 -4.60 -27.61
C GLN A 25 -13.55 -3.32 -28.25
N ALA A 26 -14.34 -2.64 -29.07
CA ALA A 26 -13.97 -1.35 -29.65
C ALA A 26 -13.77 -0.26 -28.57
N ALA A 27 -14.57 -0.29 -27.50
CA ALA A 27 -14.39 0.61 -26.37
C ALA A 27 -13.10 0.32 -25.59
N MET A 28 -12.77 -0.96 -25.37
CA MET A 28 -11.52 -1.39 -24.72
C MET A 28 -10.30 -0.95 -25.53
N GLU A 29 -10.29 -1.17 -26.85
CA GLU A 29 -9.20 -0.71 -27.74
C GLU A 29 -9.00 0.80 -27.68
N LYS A 30 -10.11 1.57 -27.62
CA LYS A 30 -10.05 3.03 -27.48
C LYS A 30 -9.48 3.48 -26.14
N ILE A 31 -9.85 2.76 -25.05
CA ILE A 31 -9.33 3.01 -23.70
C ILE A 31 -7.82 2.75 -23.67
N GLU A 32 -7.39 1.59 -24.19
CA GLU A 32 -5.96 1.26 -24.24
C GLU A 32 -5.14 2.23 -25.08
N LYS A 33 -5.71 2.71 -26.19
CA LYS A 33 -5.06 3.72 -27.02
C LYS A 33 -4.89 5.07 -26.31
N ASN A 34 -5.86 5.47 -25.48
CA ASN A 34 -5.86 6.74 -24.79
C ASN A 34 -5.07 6.72 -23.48
N PHE A 35 -5.09 5.60 -22.76
CA PHE A 35 -4.57 5.48 -21.39
C PHE A 35 -3.42 4.47 -21.25
N GLY A 36 -3.07 3.75 -22.32
CA GLY A 36 -2.00 2.75 -22.34
C GLY A 36 -2.53 1.32 -22.19
N LYS A 37 -1.70 0.34 -22.63
CA LYS A 37 -2.02 -1.09 -22.47
C LYS A 37 -2.19 -1.45 -21.01
N GLY A 38 -3.20 -2.27 -20.71
CA GLY A 38 -3.50 -2.71 -19.32
C GLY A 38 -4.32 -1.72 -18.51
N SER A 39 -4.77 -0.58 -19.11
CA SER A 39 -5.68 0.36 -18.43
C SER A 39 -7.08 -0.22 -18.19
N ILE A 40 -7.44 -1.27 -18.90
CA ILE A 40 -8.63 -2.07 -18.70
C ILE A 40 -8.30 -3.54 -18.98
N MET A 41 -8.80 -4.44 -18.13
CA MET A 41 -8.61 -5.90 -18.30
C MET A 41 -9.88 -6.65 -17.87
N LYS A 42 -10.07 -7.81 -18.45
CA LYS A 42 -11.12 -8.73 -18.02
C LYS A 42 -10.56 -9.67 -16.97
N MET A 43 -11.18 -9.75 -15.81
CA MET A 43 -10.68 -10.53 -14.66
C MET A 43 -10.59 -12.05 -14.91
N GLY A 44 -11.22 -12.56 -15.96
CA GLY A 44 -11.13 -13.97 -16.33
C GLY A 44 -10.07 -14.29 -17.39
N ASP A 45 -9.33 -13.29 -17.89
CA ASP A 45 -8.22 -13.53 -18.78
C ASP A 45 -7.00 -13.95 -17.94
N ASP A 46 -6.29 -15.01 -18.32
CA ASP A 46 -5.18 -15.67 -17.58
C ASP A 46 -3.93 -14.81 -17.36
N SER A 47 -4.01 -13.51 -17.54
CA SER A 47 -2.94 -12.54 -17.27
C SER A 47 -2.99 -12.00 -15.84
N VAL A 48 -3.24 -12.84 -14.83
CA VAL A 48 -3.00 -12.43 -13.44
C VAL A 48 -1.49 -12.34 -13.27
N GLU A 49 -0.96 -11.12 -13.41
CA GLU A 49 0.43 -10.85 -13.04
C GLU A 49 0.69 -11.39 -11.64
N GLN A 50 1.73 -12.22 -11.49
CA GLN A 50 2.19 -12.65 -10.17
C GLN A 50 2.52 -11.40 -9.36
N VAL A 51 1.84 -11.23 -8.23
CA VAL A 51 2.09 -10.11 -7.33
C VAL A 51 3.48 -10.31 -6.70
N GLU A 52 4.42 -9.43 -7.04
CA GLU A 52 5.71 -9.41 -6.34
C GLU A 52 5.50 -9.01 -4.89
N VAL A 53 6.21 -9.69 -4.00
CA VAL A 53 6.07 -9.50 -2.54
C VAL A 53 7.43 -9.36 -1.85
N ILE A 54 7.40 -8.74 -0.67
CA ILE A 54 8.46 -8.83 0.32
C ILE A 54 8.00 -9.83 1.38
N PRO A 55 8.74 -10.91 1.65
CA PRO A 55 8.39 -11.85 2.71
C PRO A 55 8.22 -11.14 4.06
N THR A 56 7.32 -11.65 4.89
CA THR A 56 7.06 -11.03 6.21
C THR A 56 8.07 -11.42 7.28
N GLY A 57 8.96 -12.39 7.00
CA GLY A 57 9.80 -13.03 8.00
C GLY A 57 9.09 -14.14 8.80
N SER A 58 7.79 -14.30 8.62
CA SER A 58 6.98 -15.35 9.24
C SER A 58 6.33 -16.24 8.19
N ILE A 59 6.66 -17.53 8.18
CA ILE A 59 6.08 -18.51 7.25
C ILE A 59 4.55 -18.56 7.39
N ALA A 60 4.05 -18.58 8.63
CA ALA A 60 2.62 -18.64 8.89
C ALA A 60 1.88 -17.40 8.34
N LEU A 61 2.46 -16.21 8.51
CA LEU A 61 1.86 -14.98 7.98
C LEU A 61 1.94 -14.93 6.45
N ASN A 62 3.03 -15.38 5.85
CA ASN A 62 3.15 -15.48 4.39
C ASN A 62 2.05 -16.37 3.78
N VAL A 63 1.78 -17.52 4.42
CA VAL A 63 0.70 -18.42 3.99
C VAL A 63 -0.67 -17.77 4.21
N ALA A 64 -0.89 -17.13 5.35
CA ALA A 64 -2.17 -16.48 5.68
C ALA A 64 -2.51 -15.32 4.72
N LEU A 65 -1.50 -14.59 4.24
CA LEU A 65 -1.68 -13.52 3.25
C LEU A 65 -2.02 -14.05 1.84
N GLY A 66 -1.84 -15.34 1.58
CA GLY A 66 -2.18 -15.99 0.32
C GLY A 66 -1.21 -15.72 -0.84
N VAL A 67 -0.54 -14.56 -0.84
CA VAL A 67 0.42 -14.16 -1.90
C VAL A 67 1.89 -14.37 -1.50
N GLY A 68 2.13 -14.83 -0.27
CA GLY A 68 3.48 -15.16 0.19
C GLY A 68 4.26 -14.03 0.87
N GLY A 69 3.65 -12.87 1.08
CA GLY A 69 4.30 -11.73 1.73
C GLY A 69 3.53 -10.42 1.58
N TYR A 70 4.18 -9.32 1.90
CA TYR A 70 3.66 -7.98 1.69
C TYR A 70 3.74 -7.59 0.21
N PRO A 71 2.63 -7.24 -0.46
CA PRO A 71 2.63 -6.92 -1.88
C PRO A 71 3.43 -5.63 -2.17
N ARG A 72 4.26 -5.67 -3.21
CA ARG A 72 4.95 -4.47 -3.69
C ARG A 72 3.97 -3.50 -4.36
N GLY A 73 4.26 -2.22 -4.25
CA GLY A 73 3.41 -1.18 -4.82
C GLY A 73 2.08 -0.99 -4.07
N ARG A 74 2.04 -1.33 -2.79
CA ARG A 74 0.84 -1.20 -1.95
C ARG A 74 1.16 -0.52 -0.62
N ILE A 75 0.14 0.16 -0.09
CA ILE A 75 0.13 0.64 1.29
C ILE A 75 -0.46 -0.46 2.15
N ILE A 76 0.20 -0.75 3.26
CA ILE A 76 -0.13 -1.79 4.21
C ILE A 76 -0.27 -1.13 5.58
N GLU A 77 -1.32 -1.46 6.30
CA GLU A 77 -1.50 -1.06 7.68
C GLU A 77 -1.31 -2.29 8.58
N ILE A 78 -0.40 -2.15 9.56
CA ILE A 78 -0.24 -3.12 10.66
C ILE A 78 -0.77 -2.45 11.91
N TYR A 79 -1.87 -2.97 12.46
CA TYR A 79 -2.52 -2.38 13.62
C TYR A 79 -2.75 -3.40 14.73
N GLY A 80 -2.85 -2.93 15.95
CA GLY A 80 -3.06 -3.77 17.12
C GLY A 80 -2.77 -3.03 18.43
N PRO A 81 -2.97 -3.69 19.58
CA PRO A 81 -2.66 -3.10 20.89
C PRO A 81 -1.16 -2.84 21.05
N GLU A 82 -0.79 -2.09 22.06
CA GLU A 82 0.61 -1.92 22.43
C GLU A 82 1.30 -3.24 22.69
N SER A 83 2.62 -3.29 22.47
CA SER A 83 3.47 -4.48 22.71
C SER A 83 3.02 -5.75 21.99
N SER A 84 2.17 -5.66 20.97
CA SER A 84 1.69 -6.81 20.18
C SER A 84 2.64 -7.28 19.07
N GLY A 85 3.83 -6.68 18.95
CA GLY A 85 4.83 -7.06 17.95
C GLY A 85 4.68 -6.39 16.58
N LYS A 86 3.90 -5.31 16.45
CA LYS A 86 3.72 -4.57 15.18
C LYS A 86 5.04 -4.10 14.59
N THR A 87 5.83 -3.38 15.40
CA THR A 87 7.16 -2.89 14.99
C THR A 87 8.10 -4.06 14.66
N THR A 88 8.03 -5.15 15.41
CA THR A 88 8.80 -6.37 15.14
C THR A 88 8.50 -6.93 13.75
N LEU A 89 7.23 -7.03 13.36
CA LEU A 89 6.84 -7.48 12.03
C LEU A 89 7.36 -6.55 10.92
N ALA A 90 7.29 -5.24 11.14
CA ALA A 90 7.81 -4.27 10.17
C ALA A 90 9.34 -4.34 10.04
N ILE A 91 10.06 -4.52 11.15
CA ILE A 91 11.53 -4.69 11.15
C ILE A 91 11.91 -5.98 10.42
N HIS A 92 11.20 -7.09 10.61
CA HIS A 92 11.42 -8.30 9.82
C HIS A 92 11.22 -8.08 8.32
N ALA A 93 10.19 -7.32 7.93
CA ALA A 93 9.98 -6.98 6.52
C ALA A 93 11.14 -6.17 5.93
N ILE A 94 11.72 -5.24 6.69
CA ILE A 94 12.95 -4.52 6.33
C ILE A 94 14.10 -5.50 6.11
N ALA A 95 14.33 -6.40 7.06
CA ALA A 95 15.40 -7.39 6.96
C ALA A 95 15.25 -8.28 5.71
N GLU A 96 14.02 -8.74 5.43
CA GLU A 96 13.74 -9.55 4.22
C GLU A 96 13.93 -8.75 2.93
N ALA A 97 13.54 -7.46 2.90
CA ALA A 97 13.79 -6.59 1.76
C ALA A 97 15.28 -6.41 1.50
N GLN A 98 16.07 -6.14 2.53
CA GLN A 98 17.53 -5.98 2.44
C GLN A 98 18.23 -7.29 2.01
N LYS A 99 17.81 -8.45 2.51
CA LYS A 99 18.31 -9.77 2.06
C LYS A 99 18.10 -10.00 0.56
N ALA A 100 17.03 -9.44 -0.01
CA ALA A 100 16.77 -9.47 -1.44
C ALA A 100 17.52 -8.38 -2.23
N GLY A 101 18.41 -7.62 -1.59
CA GLY A 101 19.15 -6.51 -2.20
C GLY A 101 18.36 -5.20 -2.30
N GLY A 102 17.21 -5.11 -1.64
CA GLY A 102 16.37 -3.91 -1.64
C GLY A 102 16.83 -2.85 -0.65
N ILE A 103 16.45 -1.60 -0.91
CA ILE A 103 16.76 -0.44 -0.08
C ILE A 103 15.55 -0.13 0.82
N ALA A 104 15.83 0.05 2.12
CA ALA A 104 14.82 0.25 3.15
C ALA A 104 14.94 1.62 3.84
N ALA A 105 13.79 2.20 4.18
CA ALA A 105 13.71 3.40 5.00
C ALA A 105 12.76 3.20 6.18
N PHE A 106 13.04 3.89 7.28
CA PHE A 106 12.23 3.90 8.49
C PHE A 106 11.99 5.33 8.95
N ILE A 107 10.72 5.71 9.06
CA ILE A 107 10.29 7.00 9.62
C ILE A 107 9.86 6.75 11.06
N ASP A 108 10.72 7.14 11.99
CA ASP A 108 10.57 6.94 13.43
C ASP A 108 9.89 8.18 14.05
N ALA A 109 8.57 8.24 13.95
CA ALA A 109 7.78 9.34 14.52
C ALA A 109 7.62 9.23 16.05
N GLU A 110 7.87 8.05 16.63
CA GLU A 110 7.84 7.84 18.09
C GLU A 110 9.20 8.10 18.75
N HIS A 111 10.28 8.28 17.96
CA HIS A 111 11.67 8.42 18.47
C HIS A 111 12.10 7.22 19.34
N ALA A 112 11.64 6.02 19.00
CA ALA A 112 11.80 4.81 19.81
C ALA A 112 12.52 3.65 19.07
N PHE A 113 13.11 3.92 17.91
CA PHE A 113 13.79 2.89 17.13
C PHE A 113 15.03 2.32 17.84
N ASP A 114 15.00 1.03 18.13
CA ASP A 114 16.11 0.29 18.73
C ASP A 114 16.96 -0.38 17.65
N ARG A 115 18.11 0.22 17.33
CA ARG A 115 19.06 -0.30 16.34
C ARG A 115 19.67 -1.66 16.73
N PHE A 116 19.84 -1.92 18.02
CA PHE A 116 20.43 -3.19 18.49
C PHE A 116 19.42 -4.32 18.32
N TYR A 117 18.16 -4.05 18.65
CA TYR A 117 17.08 -4.98 18.43
C TYR A 117 16.87 -5.26 16.94
N ALA A 118 16.83 -4.24 16.10
CA ALA A 118 16.69 -4.37 14.66
C ALA A 118 17.83 -5.19 14.04
N SER A 119 19.08 -4.95 14.46
CA SER A 119 20.25 -5.74 14.03
C SER A 119 20.11 -7.21 14.41
N LYS A 120 19.63 -7.53 15.62
CA LYS A 120 19.36 -8.92 16.04
C LYS A 120 18.27 -9.60 15.21
N LEU A 121 17.33 -8.86 14.66
CA LEU A 121 16.31 -9.35 13.75
C LEU A 121 16.77 -9.49 12.30
N GLY A 122 18.04 -9.13 12.03
CA GLY A 122 18.68 -9.32 10.73
C GLY A 122 18.69 -8.09 9.84
N VAL A 123 18.36 -6.92 10.36
CA VAL A 123 18.50 -5.66 9.63
C VAL A 123 19.97 -5.26 9.54
N ASN A 124 20.43 -4.95 8.35
CA ASN A 124 21.70 -4.24 8.16
C ASN A 124 21.48 -2.76 8.48
N ILE A 125 21.95 -2.33 9.64
CA ILE A 125 21.76 -0.99 10.17
C ILE A 125 22.51 0.05 9.35
N ASP A 126 23.68 -0.31 8.81
CA ASP A 126 24.53 0.60 8.04
C ASP A 126 23.88 1.01 6.70
N ASP A 127 22.99 0.19 6.18
CA ASP A 127 22.25 0.40 4.93
C ASP A 127 20.77 0.82 5.16
N LEU A 128 20.37 1.10 6.41
CA LEU A 128 19.01 1.55 6.72
C LEU A 128 18.93 3.08 6.77
N TYR A 129 18.08 3.65 5.92
CA TYR A 129 17.77 5.07 5.99
C TYR A 129 16.73 5.33 7.09
N ILE A 130 17.07 6.16 8.06
CA ILE A 130 16.18 6.51 9.17
C ILE A 130 15.94 8.02 9.21
N SER A 131 14.69 8.42 9.49
CA SER A 131 14.32 9.82 9.75
C SER A 131 13.47 9.90 11.01
N GLN A 132 13.72 10.95 11.81
CA GLN A 132 12.98 11.28 13.03
C GLN A 132 12.35 12.66 12.87
N PRO A 133 11.17 12.76 12.29
CA PRO A 133 10.51 14.03 11.97
C PRO A 133 9.90 14.68 13.22
N ASP A 134 9.80 16.02 13.21
CA ASP A 134 9.24 16.81 14.31
C ASP A 134 7.70 16.85 14.29
N ASN A 135 7.07 16.57 13.15
CA ASN A 135 5.61 16.61 12.98
C ASN A 135 5.14 15.67 11.85
N GLY A 136 3.82 15.47 11.80
CA GLY A 136 3.21 14.54 10.84
C GLY A 136 3.36 14.97 9.39
N GLU A 137 3.28 16.27 9.08
CA GLU A 137 3.48 16.80 7.74
C GLU A 137 4.88 16.50 7.22
N GLN A 138 5.90 16.76 8.05
CA GLN A 138 7.30 16.49 7.73
C GLN A 138 7.54 14.99 7.50
N ALA A 139 7.01 14.14 8.37
CA ALA A 139 7.10 12.68 8.23
C ALA A 139 6.57 12.19 6.89
N LEU A 140 5.36 12.64 6.53
CA LEU A 140 4.68 12.20 5.33
C LEU A 140 5.28 12.80 4.06
N GLU A 141 5.83 14.02 4.13
CA GLU A 141 6.55 14.64 3.01
C GLU A 141 7.88 13.94 2.74
N ILE A 142 8.66 13.60 3.78
CA ILE A 142 9.88 12.82 3.64
C ILE A 142 9.56 11.46 3.03
N ALA A 143 8.52 10.77 3.53
CA ALA A 143 8.08 9.50 2.96
C ALA A 143 7.70 9.64 1.48
N GLU A 144 6.93 10.67 1.10
CA GLU A 144 6.55 10.94 -0.28
C GLU A 144 7.78 11.14 -1.18
N GLN A 145 8.76 11.94 -0.75
CA GLN A 145 9.97 12.20 -1.52
C GLN A 145 10.81 10.93 -1.72
N LEU A 146 10.99 10.12 -0.67
CA LEU A 146 11.70 8.85 -0.76
C LEU A 146 10.99 7.87 -1.71
N ILE A 147 9.68 7.73 -1.64
CA ILE A 147 8.89 6.88 -2.53
C ILE A 147 9.02 7.36 -3.98
N ARG A 148 8.88 8.67 -4.22
CA ARG A 148 8.98 9.25 -5.57
C ARG A 148 10.35 9.13 -6.20
N SER A 149 11.41 8.94 -5.41
CA SER A 149 12.75 8.67 -5.94
C SER A 149 12.84 7.37 -6.72
N SER A 150 11.88 6.45 -6.53
CA SER A 150 11.86 5.09 -7.08
C SER A 150 13.06 4.22 -6.64
N ALA A 151 13.82 4.66 -5.65
CA ALA A 151 14.99 3.95 -5.14
C ALA A 151 14.67 3.07 -3.91
N ILE A 152 13.54 3.32 -3.24
CA ILE A 152 13.16 2.64 -2.00
C ILE A 152 12.23 1.46 -2.29
N ASP A 153 12.59 0.28 -1.83
CA ASP A 153 11.78 -0.94 -1.95
C ASP A 153 10.73 -1.05 -0.84
N ILE A 154 11.11 -0.65 0.36
CA ILE A 154 10.23 -0.65 1.53
C ILE A 154 10.43 0.59 2.37
N ILE A 155 9.34 1.18 2.83
CA ILE A 155 9.34 2.26 3.82
C ILE A 155 8.35 1.93 4.94
N VAL A 156 8.78 2.10 6.17
CA VAL A 156 7.97 1.91 7.38
C VAL A 156 7.76 3.26 8.06
N ILE A 157 6.55 3.57 8.47
CA ILE A 157 6.18 4.73 9.27
C ILE A 157 5.65 4.25 10.63
N ASP A 158 6.39 4.50 11.69
CA ASP A 158 6.05 4.08 13.06
C ASP A 158 5.96 5.30 13.99
N SER A 159 4.81 5.67 14.46
CA SER A 159 3.49 5.14 14.16
C SER A 159 2.55 6.27 13.71
N VAL A 160 1.41 5.90 13.10
CA VAL A 160 0.35 6.86 12.72
C VAL A 160 -0.10 7.68 13.93
N ALA A 161 -0.16 7.07 15.12
CA ALA A 161 -0.56 7.74 16.35
C ALA A 161 0.37 8.91 16.74
N ALA A 162 1.65 8.84 16.37
CA ALA A 162 2.66 9.86 16.64
C ALA A 162 2.73 10.95 15.56
N LEU A 163 2.02 10.80 14.45
CA LEU A 163 1.97 11.82 13.38
C LEU A 163 1.09 13.00 13.80
N THR A 164 1.62 13.80 14.73
CA THR A 164 0.92 15.00 15.22
C THR A 164 1.01 16.11 14.18
N PRO A 165 -0.13 16.69 13.76
CA PRO A 165 -0.13 17.84 12.85
C PRO A 165 0.61 19.04 13.43
N LYS A 166 1.38 19.75 12.59
CA LYS A 166 2.14 20.92 12.98
C LYS A 166 1.27 21.98 13.69
N ALA A 167 0.07 22.21 13.15
CA ALA A 167 -0.89 23.14 13.75
C ALA A 167 -1.37 22.72 15.16
N GLU A 168 -1.29 21.44 15.50
CA GLU A 168 -1.59 20.94 16.84
C GLU A 168 -0.43 21.19 17.80
N ILE A 169 0.80 21.04 17.32
CA ILE A 169 2.03 21.29 18.10
C ILE A 169 2.18 22.78 18.41
N GLU A 170 1.90 23.65 17.44
CA GLU A 170 2.02 25.12 17.58
C GLU A 170 0.82 25.78 18.29
N GLY A 171 -0.24 25.03 18.61
CA GLY A 171 -1.42 25.54 19.28
C GLY A 171 -1.28 25.59 20.80
N ASP A 172 -2.18 26.32 21.45
CA ASP A 172 -2.23 26.39 22.90
C ASP A 172 -2.80 25.10 23.53
N MET A 173 -2.34 24.77 24.74
CA MET A 173 -2.88 23.65 25.50
C MET A 173 -4.36 23.86 25.79
N GLY A 174 -5.19 22.94 25.26
CA GLY A 174 -6.65 23.00 25.40
C GLY A 174 -7.39 23.40 24.12
N ASP A 175 -6.68 23.79 23.07
CA ASP A 175 -7.29 24.03 21.75
C ASP A 175 -7.95 22.76 21.21
N ASN A 176 -9.22 22.85 20.89
CA ASN A 176 -9.95 21.72 20.33
C ASN A 176 -9.71 21.62 18.82
N LYS A 177 -8.71 20.85 18.42
CA LYS A 177 -8.32 20.65 17.01
C LYS A 177 -8.75 19.27 16.48
N VAL A 178 -10.00 18.92 16.75
CA VAL A 178 -10.59 17.63 16.35
C VAL A 178 -10.41 17.35 14.86
N GLY A 179 -9.88 16.16 14.55
CA GLY A 179 -9.82 15.62 13.19
C GLY A 179 -8.68 16.10 12.32
N LEU A 180 -7.75 16.93 12.82
CA LEU A 180 -6.59 17.38 12.03
C LEU A 180 -5.73 16.21 11.56
N GLN A 181 -5.42 15.26 12.45
CA GLN A 181 -4.63 14.06 12.11
C GLN A 181 -5.33 13.21 11.04
N ALA A 182 -6.65 12.97 11.18
CA ALA A 182 -7.41 12.20 10.21
C ALA A 182 -7.43 12.88 8.83
N ARG A 183 -7.52 14.22 8.80
CA ARG A 183 -7.46 15.01 7.56
C ARG A 183 -6.08 14.94 6.92
N LEU A 184 -5.01 15.06 7.71
CA LEU A 184 -3.63 14.93 7.27
C LEU A 184 -3.39 13.55 6.64
N MET A 185 -3.77 12.47 7.33
CA MET A 185 -3.65 11.09 6.84
C MET A 185 -4.46 10.86 5.56
N SER A 186 -5.70 11.35 5.51
CA SER A 186 -6.54 11.23 4.32
C SER A 186 -5.93 11.92 3.10
N GLN A 187 -5.31 13.07 3.28
CA GLN A 187 -4.61 13.80 2.23
C GLN A 187 -3.35 13.06 1.78
N ALA A 188 -2.54 12.60 2.72
CA ALA A 188 -1.30 11.88 2.46
C ALA A 188 -1.57 10.57 1.71
N LEU A 189 -2.50 9.75 2.19
CA LEU A 189 -2.82 8.47 1.57
C LEU A 189 -3.27 8.62 0.10
N ARG A 190 -4.04 9.66 -0.22
CA ARG A 190 -4.42 9.95 -1.62
C ARG A 190 -3.21 10.21 -2.52
N LYS A 191 -2.19 10.92 -2.01
CA LYS A 191 -0.96 11.20 -2.76
C LYS A 191 -0.06 9.95 -2.83
N LEU A 192 0.13 9.29 -1.70
CA LEU A 192 1.04 8.15 -1.57
C LEU A 192 0.56 6.93 -2.37
N THR A 193 -0.74 6.65 -2.43
CA THR A 193 -1.28 5.48 -3.16
C THR A 193 -0.82 5.45 -4.62
N ALA A 194 -0.92 6.58 -5.33
CA ALA A 194 -0.50 6.65 -6.72
C ALA A 194 1.03 6.54 -6.86
N ALA A 195 1.80 7.17 -5.96
CA ALA A 195 3.26 7.11 -5.98
C ALA A 195 3.76 5.70 -5.70
N VAL A 196 3.28 5.08 -4.62
CA VAL A 196 3.62 3.71 -4.19
C VAL A 196 3.35 2.69 -5.30
N SER A 197 2.18 2.75 -5.93
CA SER A 197 1.83 1.86 -7.04
C SER A 197 2.79 2.00 -8.21
N LYS A 198 3.13 3.24 -8.58
CA LYS A 198 4.01 3.54 -9.73
C LYS A 198 5.46 3.12 -9.48
N THR A 199 5.97 3.32 -8.26
CA THR A 199 7.36 3.01 -7.90
C THR A 199 7.55 1.58 -7.42
N ARG A 200 6.45 0.84 -7.19
CA ARG A 200 6.44 -0.52 -6.63
C ARG A 200 7.04 -0.61 -5.22
N THR A 201 7.08 0.51 -4.51
CA THR A 201 7.51 0.57 -3.11
C THR A 201 6.47 -0.09 -2.22
N THR A 202 6.88 -0.88 -1.24
CA THR A 202 6.01 -1.36 -0.16
C THR A 202 6.01 -0.31 0.95
N CYS A 203 4.84 0.27 1.27
CA CYS A 203 4.71 1.28 2.31
C CYS A 203 3.92 0.73 3.49
N ILE A 204 4.56 0.59 4.66
CA ILE A 204 3.93 0.05 5.86
C ILE A 204 3.69 1.18 6.86
N PHE A 205 2.43 1.34 7.28
CA PHE A 205 2.03 2.17 8.40
C PHE A 205 1.77 1.30 9.62
N ILE A 206 2.40 1.63 10.74
CA ILE A 206 2.08 1.02 12.03
C ILE A 206 1.03 1.88 12.72
N ASN A 207 -0.05 1.27 13.21
CA ASN A 207 -1.13 1.98 13.88
C ASN A 207 -1.49 1.32 15.21
N GLN A 208 -2.01 2.13 16.13
CA GLN A 208 -2.48 1.67 17.43
C GLN A 208 -4.01 1.56 17.43
N LEU A 209 -4.54 0.47 18.02
CA LEU A 209 -5.97 0.40 18.33
C LEU A 209 -6.27 1.30 19.52
N ARG A 210 -7.22 2.20 19.35
CA ARG A 210 -7.81 2.94 20.46
C ARG A 210 -9.13 2.26 20.82
N GLU A 211 -9.17 1.64 21.99
CA GLU A 211 -10.44 1.20 22.58
C GLU A 211 -11.23 2.45 22.99
N LYS A 212 -12.54 2.45 22.67
CA LYS A 212 -13.46 3.53 23.07
C LYS A 212 -13.96 3.26 24.46
#